data_f795871aadf315ba857f79315663987e
#
_entry.id   f795871aadf315ba857f79315663987e
#
_cell.length_a   1.000
_cell.length_b   1.000
_cell.length_c   1.000
_cell.angle_alpha   90.00
_cell.angle_beta   90.00
_cell.angle_gamma   90.00
#
_symmetry.space_group_name_H-M   'P 1'
#
loop_
_entity.id
_entity.type
_entity.pdbx_description
1 polymer ?
#
loop_
_entity_poly.entity_id
_entity_poly.type
_entity_poly.pdbx_seq_one_letter_code
_entity_poly.pdbx_strand_id
1 'polypeptide(L)'
;MANGVRYRAKGKPGAGGRVKDSAVTSEGSSGQSVTLLAIRPHPDDESTATGGMLAHYSACQVRTGVVICTGGEEGEINDPDLDPEADKPRLREIREQEVRGACGILGVAELRMLGYRDSGML
;
A
#
# COMPACT_ATOMS: atom_id res chain seq x y z
N MET A 1 -1.38 3.01 -26.88
CA MET A 1 -2.44 2.03 -26.60
C MET A 1 -2.10 1.38 -25.27
N ALA A 2 -2.84 1.69 -24.22
CA ALA A 2 -2.55 1.23 -22.87
C ALA A 2 -3.07 -0.21 -22.69
N ASN A 3 -2.17 -1.18 -22.59
CA ASN A 3 -2.52 -2.54 -22.18
C ASN A 3 -2.68 -2.57 -20.66
N GLY A 4 -3.90 -2.30 -20.19
CA GLY A 4 -4.25 -2.50 -18.79
C GLY A 4 -4.27 -3.99 -18.47
N VAL A 5 -3.31 -4.45 -17.70
CA VAL A 5 -3.34 -5.79 -17.10
C VAL A 5 -4.48 -5.83 -16.10
N ARG A 6 -5.57 -6.49 -16.49
CA ARG A 6 -6.69 -6.75 -15.59
C ARG A 6 -6.37 -8.01 -14.77
N TYR A 7 -5.94 -7.84 -13.54
CA TYR A 7 -5.93 -8.93 -12.58
C TYR A 7 -7.37 -9.30 -12.23
N ARG A 8 -7.87 -10.39 -12.83
CA ARG A 8 -9.13 -10.99 -12.45
C ARG A 8 -8.86 -11.96 -11.30
N ALA A 9 -9.15 -11.56 -10.09
CA ALA A 9 -9.17 -12.46 -8.94
C ALA A 9 -10.24 -13.56 -9.19
N LYS A 10 -9.80 -14.74 -9.62
CA LYS A 10 -10.59 -15.97 -9.59
C LYS A 10 -10.24 -16.70 -8.29
N GLY A 11 -11.08 -16.55 -7.31
CA GLY A 11 -11.07 -17.36 -6.11
C GLY A 11 -12.23 -16.94 -5.23
N LYS A 12 -13.26 -17.80 -5.14
CA LYS A 12 -14.21 -17.69 -4.04
C LYS A 12 -13.42 -17.86 -2.75
N PRO A 13 -13.64 -17.03 -1.72
CA PRO A 13 -13.07 -17.29 -0.41
C PRO A 13 -13.61 -18.65 0.04
N GLY A 14 -12.73 -19.63 0.14
CA GLY A 14 -13.04 -20.88 0.81
C GLY A 14 -13.48 -20.55 2.23
N ALA A 15 -14.46 -21.28 2.73
CA ALA A 15 -14.92 -21.20 4.10
C ALA A 15 -13.78 -21.65 5.04
N GLY A 16 -12.78 -20.80 5.21
CA GLY A 16 -11.73 -20.91 6.21
C GLY A 16 -12.29 -20.45 7.54
N GLY A 17 -12.16 -21.30 8.54
CA GLY A 17 -12.72 -21.11 9.85
C GLY A 17 -12.46 -19.71 10.40
N ARG A 18 -13.52 -19.15 10.95
CA ARG A 18 -13.55 -17.88 11.66
C ARG A 18 -12.56 -17.97 12.82
N VAL A 19 -11.37 -17.42 12.63
CA VAL A 19 -10.49 -17.15 13.76
C VAL A 19 -11.22 -16.11 14.61
N LYS A 20 -11.69 -16.54 15.77
CA LYS A 20 -12.23 -15.61 16.76
C LYS A 20 -11.04 -14.87 17.34
N ASP A 21 -10.68 -13.73 16.75
CA ASP A 21 -9.80 -12.78 17.41
C ASP A 21 -10.53 -12.15 18.58
N SER A 22 -10.26 -12.69 19.78
CA SER A 22 -10.77 -12.19 21.05
C SER A 22 -10.03 -10.92 21.52
N ALA A 23 -9.32 -10.22 20.64
CA ALA A 23 -8.44 -9.13 21.04
C ALA A 23 -8.92 -7.72 20.65
N VAL A 24 -10.04 -7.57 19.96
CA VAL A 24 -10.64 -6.24 19.72
C VAL A 24 -12.14 -6.30 19.92
N THR A 25 -12.56 -6.48 21.15
CA THR A 25 -13.93 -6.15 21.56
C THR A 25 -13.93 -4.71 22.05
N SER A 26 -14.16 -3.77 21.17
CA SER A 26 -14.70 -2.48 21.57
C SER A 26 -16.21 -2.65 21.74
N GLU A 27 -16.62 -3.27 22.83
CA GLU A 27 -18.00 -3.14 23.28
C GLU A 27 -18.19 -1.76 23.86
N GLY A 28 -18.96 -0.95 23.16
CA GLY A 28 -19.64 0.21 23.72
C GLY A 28 -18.87 1.52 23.63
N SER A 29 -18.94 2.15 22.46
CA SER A 29 -19.16 3.60 22.42
C SER A 29 -19.44 3.98 20.95
N SER A 30 -20.59 4.56 20.74
CA SER A 30 -20.98 5.39 19.60
C SER A 30 -19.92 5.61 18.51
N GLY A 31 -19.97 4.84 17.44
CA GLY A 31 -19.56 5.34 16.12
C GLY A 31 -18.08 5.59 15.84
N GLN A 32 -17.14 5.16 16.66
CA GLN A 32 -15.71 5.30 16.35
C GLN A 32 -15.26 4.12 15.48
N SER A 33 -15.12 4.37 14.19
CA SER A 33 -14.47 3.42 13.29
C SER A 33 -12.99 3.33 13.63
N VAL A 34 -12.51 2.13 13.99
CA VAL A 34 -11.08 1.89 14.15
C VAL A 34 -10.40 2.08 12.80
N THR A 35 -9.34 2.85 12.78
CA THR A 35 -8.52 3.07 11.58
C THR A 35 -7.10 2.61 11.86
N LEU A 36 -6.56 1.80 10.98
CA LEU A 36 -5.16 1.42 10.97
C LEU A 36 -4.41 2.32 10.00
N LEU A 37 -3.43 3.06 10.49
CA LEU A 37 -2.60 3.95 9.67
C LEU A 37 -1.15 3.45 9.63
N ALA A 38 -0.66 3.15 8.44
CA ALA A 38 0.75 2.89 8.20
C ALA A 38 1.43 4.16 7.65
N ILE A 39 2.50 4.60 8.31
CA ILE A 39 3.31 5.75 7.86
C ILE A 39 4.65 5.18 7.43
N ARG A 40 5.05 5.47 6.18
CA ARG A 40 6.25 4.91 5.55
C ARG A 40 7.10 5.99 4.91
N PRO A 41 8.44 5.87 4.96
CA PRO A 41 9.34 6.85 4.36
C PRO A 41 9.26 6.83 2.84
N HIS A 42 9.25 5.67 2.20
CA HIS A 42 9.34 5.53 0.76
C HIS A 42 8.23 4.65 0.18
N PRO A 43 7.93 4.78 -1.11
CA PRO A 43 7.20 3.77 -1.88
C PRO A 43 7.88 2.40 -1.76
N ASP A 44 7.10 1.31 -1.75
CA ASP A 44 7.42 -0.11 -1.52
C ASP A 44 7.36 -0.54 -0.06
N ASP A 45 7.66 0.33 0.90
CA ASP A 45 7.65 0.00 2.33
C ASP A 45 6.26 -0.42 2.82
N GLU A 46 5.19 0.11 2.21
CA GLU A 46 3.82 -0.27 2.56
C GLU A 46 3.56 -1.74 2.22
N SER A 47 4.13 -2.23 1.14
CA SER A 47 3.97 -3.61 0.67
C SER A 47 4.90 -4.57 1.39
N THR A 48 6.20 -4.24 1.46
CA THR A 48 7.22 -5.14 2.01
C THR A 48 7.13 -5.27 3.52
N ALA A 49 6.92 -4.17 4.23
CA ALA A 49 6.91 -4.16 5.69
C ALA A 49 5.52 -4.32 6.30
N THR A 50 4.45 -3.86 5.64
CA THR A 50 3.10 -3.84 6.22
C THR A 50 2.00 -4.41 5.32
N GLY A 51 2.33 -4.90 4.14
CA GLY A 51 1.33 -5.36 3.18
C GLY A 51 0.42 -6.47 3.72
N GLY A 52 0.99 -7.47 4.36
CA GLY A 52 0.19 -8.55 4.98
C GLY A 52 -0.76 -8.04 6.07
N MET A 53 -0.30 -7.10 6.89
CA MET A 53 -1.13 -6.47 7.93
C MET A 53 -2.25 -5.63 7.33
N LEU A 54 -1.94 -4.78 6.35
CA LEU A 54 -2.93 -3.95 5.67
C LEU A 54 -4.01 -4.81 5.00
N ALA A 55 -3.62 -5.84 4.27
CA ALA A 55 -4.54 -6.76 3.61
C ALA A 55 -5.44 -7.50 4.62
N HIS A 56 -4.84 -8.00 5.73
CA HIS A 56 -5.58 -8.70 6.77
C HIS A 56 -6.66 -7.80 7.41
N TYR A 57 -6.26 -6.62 7.87
CA TYR A 57 -7.21 -5.71 8.54
C TYR A 57 -8.25 -5.14 7.58
N SER A 58 -7.88 -4.86 6.33
CA SER A 58 -8.84 -4.49 5.30
C SER A 58 -9.89 -5.58 5.07
N ALA A 59 -9.47 -6.86 5.00
CA ALA A 59 -10.39 -7.99 4.89
C ALA A 59 -11.30 -8.13 6.12
N CYS A 60 -10.85 -7.69 7.30
CA CYS A 60 -11.64 -7.63 8.54
C CYS A 60 -12.54 -6.39 8.64
N GLN A 61 -12.69 -5.63 7.56
CA GLN A 61 -13.50 -4.40 7.50
C GLN A 61 -12.98 -3.26 8.40
N VAL A 62 -11.72 -3.29 8.77
CA VAL A 62 -11.04 -2.16 9.41
C VAL A 62 -10.64 -1.17 8.32
N ARG A 63 -10.97 0.11 8.51
CA ARG A 63 -10.50 1.15 7.60
C ARG A 63 -8.97 1.27 7.70
N THR A 64 -8.29 1.08 6.59
CA THR A 64 -6.83 1.19 6.52
C THR A 64 -6.41 2.43 5.75
N GLY A 65 -5.31 3.04 6.18
CA GLY A 65 -4.69 4.18 5.52
C GLY A 65 -3.19 4.00 5.38
N VAL A 66 -2.61 4.60 4.37
CA VAL A 66 -1.17 4.65 4.13
C VAL A 66 -0.74 6.09 3.91
N VAL A 67 0.34 6.48 4.56
CA VAL A 67 1.04 7.76 4.34
C VAL A 67 2.45 7.45 3.88
N ILE A 68 2.82 7.96 2.71
CA ILE A 68 4.17 7.88 2.17
C ILE A 68 4.81 9.27 2.26
N CYS A 69 5.99 9.35 2.90
CA CYS A 69 6.62 10.63 3.16
C CYS A 69 7.31 11.22 1.94
N THR A 70 8.09 10.41 1.21
CA THR A 70 8.90 10.87 0.04
C THR A 70 8.45 10.18 -1.25
N GLY A 71 8.96 10.62 -2.37
CA GLY A 71 8.71 9.97 -3.66
C GLY A 71 9.66 8.81 -3.96
N GLY A 72 10.69 8.59 -3.13
CA GLY A 72 11.72 7.57 -3.36
C GLY A 72 12.56 7.84 -4.62
N GLU A 73 12.67 9.11 -5.01
CA GLU A 73 13.34 9.55 -6.26
C GLU A 73 14.84 9.29 -6.28
N GLU A 74 15.46 9.10 -5.10
CA GLU A 74 16.88 8.76 -5.01
C GLU A 74 17.16 7.24 -5.10
N GLY A 75 16.10 6.42 -5.10
CA GLY A 75 16.21 4.96 -5.22
C GLY A 75 16.82 4.51 -6.53
N GLU A 76 17.33 3.29 -6.56
CA GLU A 76 17.83 2.65 -7.77
C GLU A 76 16.67 2.13 -8.64
N ILE A 77 16.91 2.10 -9.95
CA ILE A 77 16.00 1.50 -10.92
C ILE A 77 16.52 0.11 -11.23
N ASN A 78 15.84 -0.90 -10.74
CA ASN A 78 16.19 -2.31 -10.96
C ASN A 78 15.20 -3.03 -11.89
N ASP A 79 14.18 -2.32 -12.37
CA ASP A 79 13.21 -2.86 -13.31
C ASP A 79 13.86 -2.98 -14.71
N PRO A 80 13.90 -4.18 -15.30
CA PRO A 80 14.50 -4.39 -16.63
C PRO A 80 13.74 -3.69 -17.76
N ASP A 81 12.49 -3.29 -17.53
CA ASP A 81 11.65 -2.59 -18.52
C ASP A 81 11.85 -1.06 -18.47
N LEU A 82 12.66 -0.56 -17.53
CA LEU A 82 12.97 0.86 -17.38
C LEU A 82 14.44 1.15 -17.74
N ASP A 83 14.68 2.32 -18.31
CA ASP A 83 16.02 2.83 -18.56
C ASP A 83 16.50 3.65 -17.36
N PRO A 84 17.58 3.26 -16.65
CA PRO A 84 18.04 3.94 -15.45
C PRO A 84 18.39 5.41 -15.64
N GLU A 85 18.83 5.83 -16.81
CA GLU A 85 19.16 7.24 -17.09
C GLU A 85 17.94 8.02 -17.59
N ALA A 86 17.19 7.44 -18.52
CA ALA A 86 16.06 8.10 -19.14
C ALA A 86 14.85 8.22 -18.19
N ASP A 87 14.62 7.21 -17.35
CA ASP A 87 13.46 7.17 -16.47
C ASP A 87 13.73 7.76 -15.07
N LYS A 88 14.99 7.99 -14.68
CA LYS A 88 15.34 8.60 -13.38
C LYS A 88 14.59 9.90 -13.10
N PRO A 89 14.42 10.84 -14.03
CA PRO A 89 13.65 12.07 -13.79
C PRO A 89 12.16 11.82 -13.50
N ARG A 90 11.63 10.67 -13.94
CA ARG A 90 10.24 10.27 -13.78
C ARG A 90 10.01 9.24 -12.66
N LEU A 91 11.07 8.80 -12.00
CA LEU A 91 11.02 7.73 -11.02
C LEU A 91 9.98 7.97 -9.93
N ARG A 92 9.86 9.21 -9.46
CA ARG A 92 8.83 9.59 -8.49
C ARG A 92 7.42 9.31 -8.99
N GLU A 93 7.11 9.67 -10.24
CA GLU A 93 5.78 9.44 -10.82
C GLU A 93 5.49 7.95 -11.00
N ILE A 94 6.51 7.20 -11.44
CA ILE A 94 6.42 5.75 -11.62
C ILE A 94 6.08 5.11 -10.27
N ARG A 95 6.88 5.38 -9.25
CA ARG A 95 6.68 4.84 -7.89
C ARG A 95 5.36 5.24 -7.26
N GLU A 96 4.89 6.46 -7.50
CA GLU A 96 3.58 6.89 -7.03
C GLU A 96 2.45 6.05 -7.66
N GLN A 97 2.55 5.72 -8.93
CA GLN A 97 1.58 4.85 -9.61
C GLN A 97 1.61 3.42 -9.07
N GLU A 98 2.80 2.90 -8.79
CA GLU A 98 2.98 1.57 -8.20
C GLU A 98 2.35 1.49 -6.80
N VAL A 99 2.61 2.46 -5.94
CA VAL A 99 1.98 2.54 -4.60
C VAL A 99 0.46 2.62 -4.70
N ARG A 100 -0.08 3.39 -5.64
CA ARG A 100 -1.54 3.44 -5.86
C ARG A 100 -2.10 2.08 -6.25
N GLY A 101 -1.39 1.38 -7.14
CA GLY A 101 -1.74 0.01 -7.54
C GLY A 101 -1.69 -0.98 -6.38
N ALA A 102 -0.60 -0.95 -5.60
CA ALA A 102 -0.40 -1.80 -4.43
C ALA A 102 -1.48 -1.54 -3.36
N CYS A 103 -1.76 -0.28 -3.03
CA CYS A 103 -2.81 0.09 -2.09
C CYS A 103 -4.20 -0.42 -2.54
N GLY A 104 -4.48 -0.38 -3.84
CA GLY A 104 -5.72 -0.93 -4.39
C GLY A 104 -5.84 -2.44 -4.18
N ILE A 105 -4.74 -3.19 -4.37
CA ILE A 105 -4.70 -4.64 -4.15
C ILE A 105 -4.84 -4.98 -2.66
N LEU A 106 -4.17 -4.22 -1.79
CA LEU A 106 -4.17 -4.41 -0.34
C LEU A 106 -5.50 -3.98 0.33
N GLY A 107 -6.40 -3.35 -0.43
CA GLY A 107 -7.68 -2.86 0.10
C GLY A 107 -7.54 -1.62 0.98
N VAL A 108 -6.48 -0.84 0.79
CA VAL A 108 -6.25 0.42 1.51
C VAL A 108 -7.32 1.44 1.13
N ALA A 109 -7.99 1.99 2.13
CA ALA A 109 -9.08 2.94 1.93
C ALA A 109 -8.58 4.37 1.61
N GLU A 110 -7.40 4.73 2.09
CA GLU A 110 -6.85 6.08 1.90
C GLU A 110 -5.33 6.05 1.74
N LEU A 111 -4.83 6.71 0.70
CA LEU A 111 -3.40 6.92 0.46
C LEU A 111 -3.10 8.43 0.46
N ARG A 112 -2.07 8.82 1.20
CA ARG A 112 -1.53 10.17 1.23
C ARG A 112 -0.05 10.17 0.88
N MET A 113 0.32 10.95 -0.14
CA MET A 113 1.70 11.26 -0.47
C MET A 113 2.02 12.63 0.10
N LEU A 114 2.99 12.73 1.03
CA LEU A 114 3.37 14.01 1.65
C LEU A 114 4.26 14.85 0.72
N GLY A 115 4.94 14.21 -0.21
CA GLY A 115 5.72 14.90 -1.23
C GLY A 115 7.04 15.49 -0.76
N TYR A 116 7.56 15.07 0.40
CA TYR A 116 8.90 15.43 0.80
C TYR A 116 9.93 14.88 -0.18
N ARG A 117 11.06 15.54 -0.27
CA ARG A 117 12.19 15.04 -1.05
C ARG A 117 12.87 13.89 -0.31
N ASP A 118 13.23 12.86 -1.04
CA ASP A 118 14.07 11.78 -0.53
C ASP A 118 15.47 12.31 -0.20
N SER A 119 16.03 11.87 0.93
CA SER A 119 17.35 12.29 1.38
C SER A 119 18.49 11.59 0.63
N GLY A 120 18.21 10.46 -0.01
CA GLY A 120 19.24 9.60 -0.59
C GLY A 120 20.15 8.93 0.43
N MET A 121 19.80 8.98 1.73
CA MET A 121 20.56 8.28 2.77
C MET A 121 20.13 6.81 2.83
N LEU A 122 21.13 5.94 2.74
CA LEU A 122 21.00 4.48 2.92
C LEU A 122 21.03 4.12 4.39
#